data_2d63d56743ffc019d9383a05fb5e5c27
#
_entry.id   2d63d56743ffc019d9383a05fb5e5c27
#
_cell.length_a   1.000
_cell.length_b   1.000
_cell.length_c   1.000
_cell.angle_alpha   90.00
_cell.angle_beta   90.00
_cell.angle_gamma   90.00
#
_symmetry.space_group_name_H-M   'P 1'
#
loop_
_entity.id
_entity.type
_entity.pdbx_description
1 polymer ?
#
loop_
_entity_poly.entity_id
_entity_poly.type
_entity_poly.pdbx_seq_one_letter_code
_entity_poly.pdbx_strand_id
1 'polypeptide(L)'
;MPHQKQNFSQLRLNYNFNKQNILTQNNDKNLMSVNKKILNSIKQKPYFSKGDFVLYKNDCLKLLAQLPENSIDMIFADPPYFLSSGSFTCQNGRMVSVKKGDWDLSNGLSRDFEFHLEWTQACHRILKPNGTIWISGTYHSIYQCGVALQINKYHILNDIAWFKPNASPNLSCRFFTASHETIIWARKDKKGKHKFNYKLMKEGDWPEDFIKKPKLQMRSVWSIYPPKKEEKTFGKHPTQKPIDLLLRVVLASTDKGDIVLDPFTGSSTTGLACALNKRKFIGIDTEKKYLDLSIRRLNELIKKQKSKLKL
;
A
#
# COMPACT_ATOMS: atom_id res chain seq x y z
N MET A 1 -30.40 -22.52 -14.43
CA MET A 1 -30.55 -22.32 -12.97
C MET A 1 -29.90 -21.01 -12.59
N PRO A 2 -30.59 -20.06 -11.97
CA PRO A 2 -30.00 -18.75 -11.66
C PRO A 2 -29.13 -18.88 -10.42
N HIS A 3 -27.83 -18.60 -10.58
CA HIS A 3 -26.91 -18.47 -9.44
C HIS A 3 -27.31 -17.25 -8.60
N GLN A 4 -27.72 -17.50 -7.38
CA GLN A 4 -27.90 -16.47 -6.36
C GLN A 4 -26.59 -15.71 -6.18
N LYS A 5 -26.61 -14.43 -6.55
CA LYS A 5 -25.57 -13.46 -6.21
C LYS A 5 -25.63 -13.22 -4.70
N GLN A 6 -24.95 -14.03 -3.91
CA GLN A 6 -24.72 -13.71 -2.51
C GLN A 6 -23.89 -12.43 -2.41
N ASN A 7 -24.32 -11.57 -1.51
CA ASN A 7 -23.80 -10.21 -1.31
C ASN A 7 -22.39 -10.30 -0.69
N PHE A 8 -21.35 -10.39 -1.56
CA PHE A 8 -19.94 -10.60 -1.20
C PHE A 8 -19.34 -9.51 -0.31
N SER A 9 -20.01 -8.37 -0.16
CA SER A 9 -19.54 -7.30 0.74
C SER A 9 -19.69 -7.64 2.23
N GLN A 10 -20.58 -8.54 2.60
CA GLN A 10 -20.79 -8.98 3.99
C GLN A 10 -19.78 -10.04 4.44
N LEU A 11 -19.32 -10.91 3.54
CA LEU A 11 -18.39 -12.01 3.88
C LEU A 11 -16.96 -11.52 4.20
N ARG A 12 -16.49 -10.43 3.60
CA ARG A 12 -15.13 -9.89 3.82
C ARG A 12 -14.90 -9.29 5.20
N LEU A 13 -15.94 -8.85 5.85
CA LEU A 13 -15.86 -8.33 7.21
C LEU A 13 -15.84 -9.42 8.26
N ASN A 14 -16.22 -10.64 7.91
CA ASN A 14 -16.26 -11.79 8.83
C ASN A 14 -14.91 -12.50 9.00
N TYR A 15 -13.91 -12.24 8.13
CA TYR A 15 -12.64 -12.98 8.18
C TYR A 15 -11.76 -12.69 9.39
N ASN A 16 -11.95 -11.55 10.07
CA ASN A 16 -11.22 -11.19 11.28
C ASN A 16 -12.09 -10.78 12.46
N PHE A 17 -13.39 -11.06 12.42
CA PHE A 17 -14.34 -10.72 13.48
C PHE A 17 -14.72 -11.91 14.35
N ASN A 18 -13.77 -12.73 14.80
CA ASN A 18 -14.00 -13.48 16.03
C ASN A 18 -13.86 -12.50 17.20
N LYS A 19 -15.05 -12.15 17.73
CA LYS A 19 -15.33 -11.50 19.02
C LYS A 19 -14.11 -11.34 19.92
N GLN A 20 -13.41 -10.17 19.84
CA GLN A 20 -12.80 -9.55 21.03
C GLN A 20 -12.22 -8.17 20.65
N ASN A 21 -12.87 -7.14 21.15
CA ASN A 21 -12.35 -5.80 21.47
C ASN A 21 -11.45 -5.10 20.43
N ILE A 22 -12.05 -4.41 19.48
CA ILE A 22 -11.37 -3.44 18.65
C ILE A 22 -12.03 -2.07 18.88
N LEU A 23 -11.34 -1.17 19.53
CA LEU A 23 -11.66 0.26 19.71
C LEU A 23 -12.81 0.64 20.65
N THR A 24 -13.14 -0.16 21.64
CA THR A 24 -13.92 0.28 22.80
C THR A 24 -13.16 0.03 24.07
N GLN A 25 -12.16 0.83 24.33
CA GLN A 25 -11.80 1.26 25.69
C GLN A 25 -10.77 2.37 25.57
N ASN A 26 -11.23 3.49 26.02
CA ASN A 26 -10.57 4.44 26.89
C ASN A 26 -10.34 5.82 26.33
N ASN A 27 -11.02 6.71 27.00
CA ASN A 27 -10.58 8.05 27.43
C ASN A 27 -9.38 8.65 26.69
N ASP A 28 -9.61 9.77 26.09
CA ASP A 28 -8.76 10.65 25.30
C ASP A 28 -7.36 11.01 25.86
N LYS A 29 -6.82 10.30 26.84
CA LYS A 29 -5.53 10.60 27.48
C LYS A 29 -4.36 9.68 27.10
N ASN A 30 -4.56 8.63 26.28
CA ASN A 30 -3.50 7.70 25.87
C ASN A 30 -3.38 7.50 24.36
N LEU A 31 -3.48 8.55 23.59
CA LEU A 31 -3.71 8.54 22.14
C LEU A 31 -2.46 8.52 21.26
N MET A 32 -1.27 8.14 21.77
CA MET A 32 -0.09 7.99 20.93
C MET A 32 0.56 6.63 21.17
N SER A 33 0.18 5.63 20.40
CA SER A 33 0.75 4.30 20.50
C SER A 33 1.78 3.96 19.42
N VAL A 34 1.87 4.73 18.31
CA VAL A 34 3.09 4.72 17.50
C VAL A 34 4.24 5.09 18.43
N ASN A 35 5.27 4.24 18.48
CA ASN A 35 6.39 4.38 19.42
C ASN A 35 6.79 5.87 19.56
N LYS A 36 6.64 6.44 20.77
CA LYS A 36 6.93 7.86 21.05
C LYS A 36 8.32 8.26 20.57
N LYS A 37 9.30 7.35 20.62
CA LYS A 37 10.67 7.59 20.15
C LYS A 37 10.69 7.93 18.65
N ILE A 38 9.88 7.25 17.83
CA ILE A 38 9.80 7.51 16.38
C ILE A 38 9.13 8.86 16.12
N LEU A 39 8.00 9.14 16.77
CA LEU A 39 7.31 10.42 16.59
C LEU A 39 8.15 11.61 17.10
N ASN A 40 8.88 11.43 18.19
CA ASN A 40 9.74 12.49 18.77
C ASN A 40 11.00 12.75 17.93
N SER A 41 11.42 11.84 17.05
CA SER A 41 12.53 12.09 16.13
C SER A 41 12.15 13.00 14.97
N ILE A 42 10.85 13.12 14.67
CA ILE A 42 10.33 13.95 13.59
C ILE A 42 10.07 15.36 14.13
N LYS A 43 10.82 16.34 13.63
CA LYS A 43 10.72 17.75 14.08
C LYS A 43 9.38 18.39 13.75
N GLN A 44 8.75 17.92 12.66
CA GLN A 44 7.45 18.43 12.20
C GLN A 44 6.31 17.77 12.95
N LYS A 45 5.30 18.56 13.35
CA LYS A 45 4.04 18.01 13.85
C LYS A 45 3.31 17.21 12.77
N PRO A 46 2.65 16.08 13.11
CA PRO A 46 1.82 15.37 12.16
C PRO A 46 0.75 16.28 11.54
N TYR A 47 0.48 16.10 10.26
CA TYR A 47 -0.66 16.70 9.59
C TYR A 47 -1.98 16.18 10.17
N PHE A 48 -1.99 14.89 10.51
CA PHE A 48 -3.10 14.22 11.18
C PHE A 48 -2.60 13.06 12.02
N SER A 49 -3.21 12.86 13.20
CA SER A 49 -2.94 11.70 14.05
C SER A 49 -4.22 11.24 14.73
N LYS A 50 -4.53 9.95 14.65
CA LYS A 50 -5.65 9.33 15.33
C LYS A 50 -5.32 7.89 15.70
N GLY A 51 -5.07 7.65 16.98
CA GLY A 51 -4.58 6.36 17.46
C GLY A 51 -3.24 5.99 16.81
N ASP A 52 -3.21 4.82 16.18
CA ASP A 52 -2.04 4.27 15.48
C ASP A 52 -1.89 4.74 14.02
N PHE A 53 -2.71 5.67 13.57
CA PHE A 53 -2.70 6.18 12.21
C PHE A 53 -2.19 7.62 12.19
N VAL A 54 -1.02 7.84 11.58
CA VAL A 54 -0.34 9.13 11.55
C VAL A 54 -0.01 9.52 10.12
N LEU A 55 -0.30 10.77 9.73
CA LEU A 55 0.02 11.33 8.42
C LEU A 55 0.93 12.55 8.53
N TYR A 56 1.88 12.66 7.62
CA TYR A 56 2.73 13.82 7.46
C TYR A 56 2.57 14.43 6.06
N LYS A 57 2.41 15.75 6.00
CA LYS A 57 2.52 16.50 4.75
C LYS A 57 3.96 16.95 4.59
N ASN A 58 4.74 16.19 3.83
CA ASN A 58 6.16 16.50 3.60
C ASN A 58 6.66 15.77 2.35
N ASP A 59 7.83 16.15 1.89
CA ASP A 59 8.66 15.37 0.98
C ASP A 59 9.14 14.09 1.69
N CYS A 60 9.13 12.96 0.98
CA CYS A 60 9.44 11.66 1.57
C CYS A 60 10.90 11.60 2.04
N LEU A 61 11.87 12.10 1.26
CA LEU A 61 13.29 12.06 1.60
C LEU A 61 13.58 12.87 2.87
N LYS A 62 12.96 14.08 2.98
CA LYS A 62 13.11 14.95 4.14
C LYS A 62 12.57 14.31 5.42
N LEU A 63 11.48 13.56 5.33
CA LEU A 63 10.91 12.90 6.50
C LEU A 63 11.64 11.59 6.82
N LEU A 64 11.97 10.79 5.81
CA LEU A 64 12.74 9.57 5.98
C LEU A 64 14.07 9.81 6.68
N ALA A 65 14.76 10.93 6.37
CA ALA A 65 16.02 11.32 7.01
C ALA A 65 15.90 11.51 8.53
N GLN A 66 14.72 11.85 9.05
CA GLN A 66 14.46 12.08 10.47
C GLN A 66 14.07 10.83 11.24
N LEU A 67 13.65 9.77 10.54
CA LEU A 67 13.27 8.52 11.19
C LEU A 67 14.48 7.77 11.72
N PRO A 68 14.39 7.16 12.93
CA PRO A 68 15.48 6.38 13.50
C PRO A 68 15.80 5.15 12.65
N GLU A 69 17.05 4.75 12.68
CA GLU A 69 17.48 3.48 12.10
C GLU A 69 16.77 2.29 12.75
N ASN A 70 16.53 1.24 11.97
CA ASN A 70 15.95 -0.01 12.45
C ASN A 70 14.65 0.16 13.24
N SER A 71 13.78 1.07 12.79
CA SER A 71 12.54 1.44 13.51
C SER A 71 11.26 0.92 12.86
N ILE A 72 11.27 0.60 11.57
CA ILE A 72 10.11 0.24 10.76
C ILE A 72 10.11 -1.27 10.46
N ASP A 73 8.96 -1.93 10.65
CA ASP A 73 8.81 -3.37 10.41
C ASP A 73 8.55 -3.66 8.94
N MET A 74 7.74 -2.85 8.26
CA MET A 74 7.40 -3.03 6.86
C MET A 74 7.21 -1.67 6.18
N ILE A 75 7.66 -1.57 4.93
CA ILE A 75 7.39 -0.44 4.04
C ILE A 75 6.57 -0.94 2.85
N PHE A 76 5.50 -0.25 2.53
CA PHE A 76 4.85 -0.33 1.22
C PHE A 76 5.07 0.98 0.50
N ALA A 77 5.48 0.94 -0.76
CA ALA A 77 5.73 2.12 -1.58
C ALA A 77 5.05 1.99 -2.95
N ASP A 78 4.34 3.03 -3.34
CA ASP A 78 3.78 3.23 -4.68
C ASP A 78 4.37 4.52 -5.27
N PRO A 79 5.68 4.52 -5.64
CA PRO A 79 6.39 5.73 -6.04
C PRO A 79 5.83 6.30 -7.34
N PRO A 80 6.20 7.53 -7.74
CA PRO A 80 5.90 8.06 -9.07
C PRO A 80 6.33 7.10 -10.17
N TYR A 81 5.46 6.95 -11.20
CA TYR A 81 5.76 6.11 -12.36
C TYR A 81 6.31 6.91 -13.54
N PHE A 82 6.33 8.24 -13.39
CA PHE A 82 6.82 9.21 -14.38
C PHE A 82 6.06 9.13 -15.72
N LEU A 83 4.76 8.84 -15.67
CA LEU A 83 3.90 8.66 -16.86
C LEU A 83 3.27 9.96 -17.36
N SER A 84 3.30 11.05 -16.59
CA SER A 84 2.64 12.32 -16.94
C SER A 84 3.40 13.11 -18.00
N SER A 85 4.55 12.62 -18.48
CA SER A 85 5.40 13.24 -19.50
C SER A 85 5.10 12.71 -20.92
N GLY A 86 3.81 12.73 -21.35
CA GLY A 86 3.43 12.38 -22.72
C GLY A 86 2.87 10.96 -22.92
N SER A 87 2.60 10.22 -21.84
CA SER A 87 1.91 8.93 -21.95
C SER A 87 0.41 9.09 -22.18
N PHE A 88 -0.21 8.08 -22.81
CA PHE A 88 -1.65 8.04 -23.11
C PHE A 88 -2.29 6.84 -22.40
N THR A 89 -3.59 6.99 -22.06
CA THR A 89 -4.42 5.92 -21.50
C THR A 89 -5.79 5.90 -22.18
N CYS A 90 -6.53 4.79 -22.01
CA CYS A 90 -7.90 4.70 -22.46
C CYS A 90 -8.86 5.14 -21.34
N GLN A 91 -9.73 6.12 -21.66
CA GLN A 91 -10.83 6.53 -20.80
C GLN A 91 -12.12 6.58 -21.60
N ASN A 92 -13.12 5.80 -21.21
CA ASN A 92 -14.42 5.69 -21.89
C ASN A 92 -14.28 5.46 -23.42
N GLY A 93 -13.37 4.56 -23.83
CA GLY A 93 -13.14 4.26 -25.25
C GLY A 93 -12.36 5.32 -26.04
N ARG A 94 -11.84 6.36 -25.39
CA ARG A 94 -11.05 7.43 -26.01
C ARG A 94 -9.62 7.45 -25.49
N MET A 95 -8.67 7.78 -26.37
CA MET A 95 -7.28 8.00 -25.99
C MET A 95 -7.15 9.37 -25.31
N VAL A 96 -6.66 9.40 -24.06
CA VAL A 96 -6.45 10.62 -23.30
C VAL A 96 -5.04 10.66 -22.75
N SER A 97 -4.46 11.87 -22.67
CA SER A 97 -3.15 12.07 -22.06
C SER A 97 -3.18 11.73 -20.55
N VAL A 98 -2.14 11.08 -20.07
CA VAL A 98 -1.95 10.81 -18.65
C VAL A 98 -1.51 12.09 -17.95
N LYS A 99 -2.36 12.62 -17.06
CA LYS A 99 -2.05 13.77 -16.20
C LYS A 99 -2.41 13.40 -14.77
N LYS A 100 -1.46 12.87 -14.00
CA LYS A 100 -1.65 12.48 -12.60
C LYS A 100 -1.32 13.62 -11.64
N GLY A 101 -0.34 14.46 -12.00
CA GLY A 101 0.12 15.60 -11.24
C GLY A 101 1.61 15.88 -11.51
N ASP A 102 2.10 17.01 -11.04
CA ASP A 102 3.49 17.45 -11.25
C ASP A 102 4.49 16.48 -10.61
N TRP A 103 4.07 15.78 -9.57
CA TRP A 103 4.85 14.73 -8.90
C TRP A 103 5.13 13.50 -9.77
N ASP A 104 4.41 13.31 -10.89
CA ASP A 104 4.58 12.17 -11.82
C ASP A 104 5.24 12.60 -13.15
N LEU A 105 5.85 13.77 -13.20
CA LEU A 105 6.64 14.24 -14.34
C LEU A 105 8.04 13.61 -14.31
N SER A 106 8.50 13.11 -15.47
CA SER A 106 9.87 12.63 -15.63
C SER A 106 10.84 13.81 -15.82
N ASN A 107 11.96 13.74 -15.14
CA ASN A 107 13.11 14.63 -15.33
C ASN A 107 14.22 13.98 -16.16
N GLY A 108 13.90 12.89 -16.84
CA GLY A 108 14.81 12.05 -17.60
C GLY A 108 15.29 10.82 -16.81
N LEU A 109 15.62 9.76 -17.54
CA LEU A 109 15.90 8.44 -17.00
C LEU A 109 16.92 8.43 -15.84
N SER A 110 17.99 9.20 -15.97
CA SER A 110 19.05 9.24 -14.94
C SER A 110 18.53 9.85 -13.62
N ARG A 111 17.82 10.98 -13.68
CA ARG A 111 17.27 11.63 -12.48
C ARG A 111 16.15 10.83 -11.84
N ASP A 112 15.31 10.20 -12.66
CA ASP A 112 14.24 9.31 -12.18
C ASP A 112 14.84 8.11 -11.44
N PHE A 113 15.94 7.56 -11.97
CA PHE A 113 16.69 6.48 -11.32
C PHE A 113 17.40 6.93 -10.03
N GLU A 114 18.05 8.09 -10.03
CA GLU A 114 18.68 8.68 -8.83
C GLU A 114 17.66 8.83 -7.72
N PHE A 115 16.47 9.34 -8.02
CA PHE A 115 15.39 9.43 -7.05
C PHE A 115 15.03 8.05 -6.47
N HIS A 116 14.89 7.01 -7.31
CA HIS A 116 14.62 5.66 -6.82
C HIS A 116 15.77 5.12 -5.95
N LEU A 117 16.99 5.43 -6.28
CA LEU A 117 18.16 5.03 -5.48
C LEU A 117 18.16 5.69 -4.10
N GLU A 118 17.90 7.00 -4.04
CA GLU A 118 17.92 7.77 -2.79
C GLU A 118 16.83 7.33 -1.81
N TRP A 119 15.57 7.28 -2.25
CA TRP A 119 14.50 6.92 -1.31
C TRP A 119 14.58 5.45 -0.87
N THR A 120 15.01 4.52 -1.74
CA THR A 120 15.21 3.12 -1.34
C THR A 120 16.37 2.98 -0.37
N GLN A 121 17.45 3.78 -0.50
CA GLN A 121 18.54 3.84 0.47
C GLN A 121 18.07 4.36 1.83
N ALA A 122 17.28 5.43 1.85
CA ALA A 122 16.71 5.97 3.08
C ALA A 122 15.79 4.95 3.75
N CYS A 123 14.98 4.22 2.98
CA CYS A 123 14.14 3.13 3.46
C CYS A 123 14.96 1.97 4.03
N HIS A 124 16.08 1.61 3.41
CA HIS A 124 16.98 0.56 3.91
C HIS A 124 17.49 0.87 5.31
N ARG A 125 17.91 2.12 5.54
CA ARG A 125 18.41 2.56 6.84
C ARG A 125 17.39 2.38 7.96
N ILE A 126 16.14 2.77 7.72
CA ILE A 126 15.08 2.77 8.74
C ILE A 126 14.40 1.42 8.94
N LEU A 127 14.47 0.50 7.96
CA LEU A 127 13.94 -0.86 8.12
C LEU A 127 14.70 -1.60 9.22
N LYS A 128 13.96 -2.34 10.05
CA LYS A 128 14.54 -3.31 11.00
C LYS A 128 15.31 -4.41 10.25
N PRO A 129 16.27 -5.12 10.88
CA PRO A 129 17.02 -6.19 10.25
C PRO A 129 16.15 -7.29 9.63
N ASN A 130 14.98 -7.57 10.22
CA ASN A 130 13.98 -8.51 9.73
C ASN A 130 12.83 -7.84 8.93
N GLY A 131 12.96 -6.54 8.65
CA GLY A 131 11.96 -5.76 7.95
C GLY A 131 11.93 -6.05 6.45
N THR A 132 10.78 -5.75 5.84
CA THR A 132 10.57 -5.96 4.40
C THR A 132 10.05 -4.70 3.74
N ILE A 133 10.31 -4.59 2.44
CA ILE A 133 9.78 -3.54 1.57
C ILE A 133 8.98 -4.16 0.43
N TRP A 134 7.87 -3.53 0.09
CA TRP A 134 7.01 -3.85 -1.04
C TRP A 134 6.92 -2.62 -1.94
N ILE A 135 7.23 -2.77 -3.21
CA ILE A 135 7.20 -1.66 -4.18
C ILE A 135 6.28 -2.03 -5.32
N SER A 136 5.22 -1.24 -5.52
CA SER A 136 4.32 -1.39 -6.67
C SER A 136 4.79 -0.50 -7.82
N GLY A 137 4.66 -0.98 -9.04
CA GLY A 137 4.99 -0.20 -10.22
C GLY A 137 4.53 -0.84 -11.53
N THR A 138 4.46 -0.02 -12.57
CA THR A 138 4.31 -0.48 -13.94
C THR A 138 5.68 -0.73 -14.56
N TYR A 139 5.72 -1.35 -15.75
CA TYR A 139 6.96 -1.61 -16.48
C TYR A 139 7.79 -0.34 -16.79
N HIS A 140 7.20 0.85 -16.67
CA HIS A 140 7.91 2.11 -16.90
C HIS A 140 8.93 2.46 -15.78
N SER A 141 8.65 2.05 -14.54
CA SER A 141 9.47 2.42 -13.38
C SER A 141 9.94 1.25 -12.52
N ILE A 142 9.23 0.11 -12.54
CA ILE A 142 9.51 -0.99 -11.61
C ILE A 142 10.90 -1.61 -11.79
N TYR A 143 11.42 -1.63 -13.01
CA TYR A 143 12.76 -2.15 -13.28
C TYR A 143 13.85 -1.27 -12.66
N GLN A 144 13.67 0.05 -12.68
CA GLN A 144 14.55 1.00 -11.99
C GLN A 144 14.52 0.78 -10.48
N CYS A 145 13.34 0.58 -9.91
CA CYS A 145 13.19 0.23 -8.50
C CYS A 145 13.90 -1.09 -8.16
N GLY A 146 13.79 -2.10 -9.03
CA GLY A 146 14.47 -3.38 -8.86
C GLY A 146 16.00 -3.24 -8.82
N VAL A 147 16.55 -2.45 -9.74
CA VAL A 147 18.01 -2.15 -9.75
C VAL A 147 18.42 -1.36 -8.51
N ALA A 148 17.65 -0.33 -8.14
CA ALA A 148 17.91 0.48 -6.94
C ALA A 148 17.94 -0.38 -5.67
N LEU A 149 17.00 -1.33 -5.52
CA LEU A 149 16.99 -2.28 -4.41
C LEU A 149 18.25 -3.12 -4.36
N GLN A 150 18.72 -3.64 -5.50
CA GLN A 150 19.95 -4.47 -5.58
C GLN A 150 21.20 -3.67 -5.22
N ILE A 151 21.34 -2.44 -5.73
CA ILE A 151 22.44 -1.53 -5.40
C ILE A 151 22.45 -1.23 -3.90
N ASN A 152 21.29 -0.98 -3.31
CA ASN A 152 21.10 -0.73 -1.89
C ASN A 152 21.11 -2.01 -1.02
N LYS A 153 21.58 -3.15 -1.59
CA LYS A 153 21.83 -4.42 -0.88
C LYS A 153 20.58 -5.11 -0.31
N TYR A 154 19.40 -4.77 -0.78
CA TYR A 154 18.21 -5.55 -0.47
C TYR A 154 18.29 -6.95 -1.11
N HIS A 155 17.62 -7.90 -0.50
CA HIS A 155 17.42 -9.22 -1.08
C HIS A 155 15.99 -9.36 -1.59
N ILE A 156 15.82 -9.37 -2.91
CA ILE A 156 14.51 -9.56 -3.54
C ILE A 156 14.03 -10.99 -3.27
N LEU A 157 12.81 -11.11 -2.79
CA LEU A 157 12.13 -12.37 -2.44
C LEU A 157 11.21 -12.83 -3.57
N ASN A 158 10.42 -11.91 -4.11
CA ASN A 158 9.49 -12.16 -5.23
C ASN A 158 9.31 -10.91 -6.09
N ASP A 159 9.02 -11.16 -7.35
CA ASP A 159 8.29 -10.28 -8.26
C ASP A 159 6.87 -10.82 -8.39
N ILE A 160 5.88 -10.05 -8.00
CA ILE A 160 4.49 -10.46 -7.97
C ILE A 160 3.73 -9.75 -9.08
N ALA A 161 3.12 -10.50 -9.99
CA ALA A 161 2.22 -9.96 -10.97
C ALA A 161 0.82 -9.76 -10.37
N TRP A 162 0.45 -8.51 -10.12
CA TRP A 162 -0.92 -8.16 -9.78
C TRP A 162 -1.73 -8.04 -11.07
N PHE A 163 -2.38 -9.13 -11.47
CA PHE A 163 -3.24 -9.19 -12.65
C PHE A 163 -4.58 -8.48 -12.38
N LYS A 164 -4.98 -7.65 -13.34
CA LYS A 164 -6.23 -6.87 -13.34
C LYS A 164 -7.20 -7.47 -14.37
N PRO A 165 -8.20 -8.25 -13.95
CA PRO A 165 -9.09 -8.96 -14.88
C PRO A 165 -9.88 -8.05 -15.83
N ASN A 166 -10.07 -6.79 -15.46
CA ASN A 166 -10.81 -5.77 -16.24
C ASN A 166 -9.91 -4.62 -16.73
N ALA A 167 -8.68 -4.95 -17.14
CA ALA A 167 -7.78 -3.95 -17.71
C ALA A 167 -8.41 -3.25 -18.92
N SER A 168 -8.17 -1.94 -19.04
CA SER A 168 -8.65 -1.15 -20.18
C SER A 168 -7.95 -1.59 -21.47
N PRO A 169 -8.66 -1.69 -22.63
CA PRO A 169 -8.07 -2.11 -23.87
C PRO A 169 -7.00 -1.14 -24.37
N ASN A 170 -6.03 -1.66 -25.11
CA ASN A 170 -5.07 -0.85 -25.83
C ASN A 170 -5.66 -0.37 -27.15
N LEU A 171 -6.03 0.91 -27.21
CA LEU A 171 -6.67 1.49 -28.41
C LEU A 171 -5.72 1.67 -29.60
N SER A 172 -4.40 1.62 -29.40
CA SER A 172 -3.44 1.70 -30.51
C SER A 172 -3.39 0.42 -31.34
N CYS A 173 -3.84 -0.72 -30.80
CA CYS A 173 -3.81 -2.05 -31.42
C CYS A 173 -2.41 -2.48 -31.92
N ARG A 174 -1.33 -1.92 -31.33
CA ARG A 174 0.06 -2.18 -31.76
C ARG A 174 0.87 -3.01 -30.79
N PHE A 175 0.35 -3.23 -29.56
CA PHE A 175 0.97 -4.04 -28.50
C PHE A 175 -0.10 -4.60 -27.58
N PHE A 176 0.27 -5.54 -26.73
CA PHE A 176 -0.66 -6.18 -25.80
C PHE A 176 -1.23 -5.19 -24.78
N THR A 177 -2.47 -5.42 -24.34
CA THR A 177 -3.08 -4.69 -23.24
C THR A 177 -2.30 -4.90 -21.95
N ALA A 178 -1.83 -3.82 -21.33
CA ALA A 178 -1.17 -3.87 -20.02
C ALA A 178 -2.17 -4.25 -18.93
N SER A 179 -2.24 -5.53 -18.61
CA SER A 179 -3.24 -6.11 -17.69
C SER A 179 -2.71 -6.42 -16.30
N HIS A 180 -1.47 -6.04 -15.98
CA HIS A 180 -0.90 -6.22 -14.66
C HIS A 180 -0.01 -5.05 -14.24
N GLU A 181 0.22 -4.95 -12.94
CA GLU A 181 1.33 -4.22 -12.33
C GLU A 181 2.23 -5.20 -11.61
N THR A 182 3.51 -4.87 -11.50
CA THR A 182 4.48 -5.68 -10.78
C THR A 182 4.63 -5.15 -9.37
N ILE A 183 4.71 -6.05 -8.39
CA ILE A 183 5.02 -5.71 -7.00
C ILE A 183 6.30 -6.46 -6.63
N ILE A 184 7.37 -5.73 -6.36
CA ILE A 184 8.61 -6.32 -5.86
C ILE A 184 8.52 -6.43 -4.35
N TRP A 185 8.73 -7.63 -3.82
CA TRP A 185 8.88 -7.87 -2.39
C TRP A 185 10.34 -8.18 -2.07
N ALA A 186 10.92 -7.41 -1.16
CA ALA A 186 12.31 -7.58 -0.76
C ALA A 186 12.47 -7.48 0.76
N ARG A 187 13.49 -8.13 1.30
CA ARG A 187 13.93 -7.98 2.69
C ARG A 187 15.20 -7.13 2.77
N LYS A 188 15.43 -6.53 3.94
CA LYS A 188 16.55 -5.62 4.18
C LYS A 188 17.89 -6.24 3.79
N ASP A 189 18.12 -7.50 4.19
CA ASP A 189 19.45 -8.14 4.06
C ASP A 189 19.34 -9.63 3.69
N LYS A 190 20.32 -10.16 2.96
CA LYS A 190 20.33 -11.55 2.50
C LYS A 190 20.32 -12.56 3.66
N LYS A 191 20.92 -12.22 4.80
CA LYS A 191 21.01 -13.11 5.98
C LYS A 191 19.83 -12.97 6.94
N GLY A 192 19.02 -11.93 6.80
CA GLY A 192 17.90 -11.63 7.70
C GLY A 192 16.79 -12.70 7.62
N LYS A 193 16.20 -13.01 8.76
CA LYS A 193 14.95 -13.80 8.82
C LYS A 193 13.79 -12.84 8.77
N HIS A 194 13.21 -12.60 7.59
CA HIS A 194 12.03 -11.76 7.43
C HIS A 194 10.77 -12.47 7.93
N LYS A 195 9.77 -11.69 8.30
CA LYS A 195 8.46 -12.19 8.67
C LYS A 195 7.67 -12.58 7.42
N PHE A 196 7.12 -13.78 7.43
CA PHE A 196 6.18 -14.26 6.41
C PHE A 196 5.11 -15.14 7.03
N ASN A 197 3.88 -14.67 7.03
CA ASN A 197 2.73 -15.38 7.61
C ASN A 197 2.25 -16.49 6.64
N TYR A 198 3.14 -17.45 6.36
CA TYR A 198 2.94 -18.52 5.38
C TYR A 198 1.63 -19.28 5.57
N LYS A 199 1.32 -19.68 6.81
CA LYS A 199 0.09 -20.43 7.12
C LYS A 199 -1.15 -19.61 6.76
N LEU A 200 -1.19 -18.34 7.11
CA LEU A 200 -2.28 -17.42 6.76
C LEU A 200 -2.41 -17.27 5.24
N MET A 201 -1.29 -17.12 4.51
CA MET A 201 -1.32 -16.99 3.05
C MET A 201 -1.80 -18.29 2.38
N LYS A 202 -1.43 -19.44 2.92
CA LYS A 202 -1.82 -20.74 2.40
C LYS A 202 -3.28 -21.10 2.70
N GLU A 203 -3.69 -20.96 3.96
CA GLU A 203 -4.95 -21.50 4.49
C GLU A 203 -6.06 -20.45 4.57
N GLY A 204 -5.71 -19.17 4.50
CA GLY A 204 -6.64 -18.07 4.52
C GLY A 204 -7.62 -18.10 3.35
N ASP A 205 -8.78 -17.49 3.56
CA ASP A 205 -9.79 -17.30 2.52
C ASP A 205 -9.50 -16.01 1.74
N TRP A 206 -9.30 -16.12 0.44
CA TRP A 206 -8.94 -15.03 -0.47
C TRP A 206 -9.92 -14.97 -1.65
N PRO A 207 -11.21 -14.69 -1.40
CA PRO A 207 -12.26 -14.78 -2.42
C PRO A 207 -12.12 -13.76 -3.55
N GLU A 208 -11.29 -12.73 -3.35
CA GLU A 208 -10.97 -11.73 -4.36
C GLU A 208 -10.03 -12.24 -5.45
N ASP A 209 -9.34 -13.34 -5.19
CA ASP A 209 -8.32 -13.88 -6.08
C ASP A 209 -8.80 -15.18 -6.76
N PHE A 210 -9.17 -15.08 -8.01
CA PHE A 210 -9.68 -16.21 -8.81
C PHE A 210 -8.66 -17.32 -9.03
N ILE A 211 -7.37 -17.03 -8.87
CA ILE A 211 -6.28 -17.99 -9.12
C ILE A 211 -5.94 -18.75 -7.84
N LYS A 212 -6.19 -18.14 -6.67
CA LYS A 212 -5.87 -18.75 -5.37
C LYS A 212 -6.86 -19.87 -5.03
N LYS A 213 -6.35 -21.10 -5.02
CA LYS A 213 -7.14 -22.27 -4.59
C LYS A 213 -7.06 -22.44 -3.07
N PRO A 214 -8.16 -22.86 -2.40
CA PRO A 214 -8.16 -23.12 -0.96
C PRO A 214 -7.06 -24.10 -0.56
N LYS A 215 -6.44 -23.87 0.60
CA LYS A 215 -5.40 -24.71 1.21
C LYS A 215 -4.13 -24.95 0.37
N LEU A 216 -4.02 -24.38 -0.82
CA LEU A 216 -2.79 -24.42 -1.61
C LEU A 216 -1.91 -23.21 -1.33
N GLN A 217 -0.61 -23.37 -1.53
CA GLN A 217 0.35 -22.28 -1.42
C GLN A 217 -0.03 -21.12 -2.37
N MET A 218 0.03 -19.89 -1.86
CA MET A 218 -0.18 -18.70 -2.68
C MET A 218 0.99 -18.53 -3.66
N ARG A 219 0.65 -18.21 -4.90
CA ARG A 219 1.63 -17.99 -5.99
C ARG A 219 1.95 -16.51 -6.12
N SER A 220 2.94 -16.19 -6.97
CA SER A 220 3.35 -14.81 -7.29
C SER A 220 2.50 -14.15 -8.38
N VAL A 221 1.37 -14.72 -8.75
CA VAL A 221 0.36 -14.07 -9.61
C VAL A 221 -0.93 -13.92 -8.81
N TRP A 222 -1.39 -12.68 -8.64
CA TRP A 222 -2.59 -12.33 -7.87
C TRP A 222 -3.63 -11.70 -8.77
N SER A 223 -4.82 -12.29 -8.82
CA SER A 223 -5.92 -11.80 -9.65
C SER A 223 -6.89 -10.98 -8.79
N ILE A 224 -6.61 -9.70 -8.65
CA ILE A 224 -7.37 -8.77 -7.80
C ILE A 224 -7.86 -7.59 -8.65
N TYR A 225 -9.15 -7.29 -8.57
CA TYR A 225 -9.73 -6.15 -9.27
C TYR A 225 -9.15 -4.81 -8.79
N PRO A 226 -9.01 -3.81 -9.67
CA PRO A 226 -8.77 -2.42 -9.27
C PRO A 226 -9.81 -1.91 -8.26
N PRO A 227 -9.56 -0.76 -7.59
CA PRO A 227 -10.48 -0.25 -6.57
C PRO A 227 -11.91 -0.10 -7.06
N LYS A 228 -12.86 -0.64 -6.29
CA LYS A 228 -14.30 -0.58 -6.55
C LYS A 228 -14.84 0.85 -6.40
N LYS A 229 -16.07 1.08 -6.89
CA LYS A 229 -16.74 2.39 -6.76
C LYS A 229 -16.88 2.82 -5.29
N GLU A 230 -17.17 1.87 -4.40
CA GLU A 230 -17.35 2.08 -2.96
C GLU A 230 -16.05 2.53 -2.27
N GLU A 231 -14.89 2.18 -2.83
CA GLU A 231 -13.59 2.64 -2.33
C GLU A 231 -13.26 4.08 -2.75
N LYS A 232 -14.01 4.64 -3.71
CA LYS A 232 -13.81 5.97 -4.31
C LYS A 232 -14.88 7.00 -3.91
N THR A 233 -15.74 6.67 -2.95
CA THR A 233 -16.89 7.49 -2.54
C THR A 233 -16.49 8.90 -2.06
N PHE A 234 -15.33 9.03 -1.42
CA PHE A 234 -14.86 10.31 -0.84
C PHE A 234 -13.93 11.11 -1.75
N GLY A 235 -13.75 10.68 -2.98
CA GLY A 235 -12.88 11.29 -3.96
C GLY A 235 -12.02 10.26 -4.69
N LYS A 236 -11.28 10.72 -5.70
CA LYS A 236 -10.42 9.87 -6.53
C LYS A 236 -8.96 10.24 -6.32
N HIS A 237 -8.12 9.24 -6.06
CA HIS A 237 -6.69 9.33 -6.28
C HIS A 237 -6.39 8.61 -7.61
N PRO A 238 -5.56 9.18 -8.51
CA PRO A 238 -5.36 8.62 -9.86
C PRO A 238 -4.78 7.20 -9.83
N THR A 239 -3.96 6.88 -8.85
CA THR A 239 -3.29 5.58 -8.70
C THR A 239 -3.73 4.81 -7.46
N GLN A 240 -4.95 5.07 -6.93
CA GLN A 240 -5.43 4.37 -5.74
C GLN A 240 -5.33 2.85 -5.90
N LYS A 241 -4.67 2.19 -4.95
CA LYS A 241 -4.62 0.72 -4.88
C LYS A 241 -5.88 0.16 -4.21
N PRO A 242 -6.35 -1.05 -4.59
CA PRO A 242 -7.49 -1.69 -3.94
C PRO A 242 -7.13 -2.13 -2.52
N ILE A 243 -8.12 -2.08 -1.62
CA ILE A 243 -7.92 -2.47 -0.23
C ILE A 243 -7.52 -3.93 -0.10
N ASP A 244 -8.05 -4.80 -0.95
CA ASP A 244 -7.77 -6.24 -0.93
C ASP A 244 -6.30 -6.57 -1.18
N LEU A 245 -5.66 -5.81 -2.08
CA LEU A 245 -4.23 -5.93 -2.36
C LEU A 245 -3.40 -5.57 -1.12
N LEU A 246 -3.72 -4.42 -0.50
CA LEU A 246 -2.96 -3.94 0.65
C LEU A 246 -3.23 -4.76 1.93
N LEU A 247 -4.43 -5.33 2.08
CA LEU A 247 -4.71 -6.30 3.14
C LEU A 247 -3.79 -7.51 3.03
N ARG A 248 -3.62 -8.05 1.82
CA ARG A 248 -2.73 -9.20 1.55
C ARG A 248 -1.29 -8.86 1.87
N VAL A 249 -0.77 -7.73 1.36
CA VAL A 249 0.59 -7.25 1.61
C VAL A 249 0.86 -7.09 3.11
N VAL A 250 -0.02 -6.37 3.82
CA VAL A 250 0.12 -6.12 5.26
C VAL A 250 0.07 -7.43 6.05
N LEU A 251 -0.89 -8.30 5.75
CA LEU A 251 -1.05 -9.58 6.45
C LEU A 251 0.08 -10.57 6.16
N ALA A 252 0.67 -10.53 4.97
CA ALA A 252 1.77 -11.43 4.61
C ALA A 252 3.03 -11.19 5.44
N SER A 253 3.36 -9.94 5.73
CA SER A 253 4.69 -9.58 6.25
C SER A 253 4.70 -8.82 7.57
N THR A 254 3.54 -8.72 8.27
CA THR A 254 3.45 -8.03 9.56
C THR A 254 2.57 -8.76 10.57
N ASP A 255 2.78 -8.47 11.86
CA ASP A 255 1.92 -8.87 12.96
C ASP A 255 1.22 -7.67 13.59
N LYS A 256 0.28 -7.91 14.50
CA LYS A 256 -0.39 -6.85 15.26
C LYS A 256 0.62 -6.02 16.05
N GLY A 257 0.49 -4.70 15.96
CA GLY A 257 1.41 -3.76 16.63
C GLY A 257 2.66 -3.42 15.84
N ASP A 258 2.98 -4.11 14.74
CA ASP A 258 4.08 -3.75 13.85
C ASP A 258 3.83 -2.38 13.20
N ILE A 259 4.92 -1.68 12.92
CA ILE A 259 4.91 -0.33 12.34
C ILE A 259 5.12 -0.43 10.84
N VAL A 260 4.14 0.06 10.11
CA VAL A 260 4.13 0.14 8.65
C VAL A 260 4.31 1.58 8.21
N LEU A 261 5.22 1.81 7.28
CA LEU A 261 5.44 3.11 6.64
C LEU A 261 5.04 3.06 5.17
N ASP A 262 4.39 4.13 4.72
CA ASP A 262 4.12 4.36 3.29
C ASP A 262 4.62 5.77 2.90
N PRO A 263 5.80 5.86 2.22
CA PRO A 263 6.40 7.14 1.87
C PRO A 263 5.69 7.87 0.72
N PHE A 264 4.74 7.22 0.05
CA PHE A 264 3.96 7.77 -1.06
C PHE A 264 2.47 7.45 -0.88
N THR A 265 1.93 7.83 0.30
CA THR A 265 0.68 7.25 0.82
C THR A 265 -0.57 7.56 0.01
N GLY A 266 -0.58 8.64 -0.79
CA GLY A 266 -1.71 9.03 -1.60
C GLY A 266 -3.01 9.05 -0.80
N SER A 267 -3.94 8.16 -1.15
CA SER A 267 -5.22 7.99 -0.44
C SER A 267 -5.16 7.04 0.77
N SER A 268 -3.97 6.67 1.22
CA SER A 268 -3.65 5.83 2.38
C SER A 268 -4.37 4.47 2.42
N THR A 269 -4.47 3.78 1.30
CA THR A 269 -5.06 2.43 1.31
C THR A 269 -4.24 1.48 2.19
N THR A 270 -2.90 1.62 2.21
CA THR A 270 -2.00 0.92 3.13
C THR A 270 -2.36 1.18 4.59
N GLY A 271 -2.61 2.44 4.93
CA GLY A 271 -3.01 2.84 6.30
C GLY A 271 -4.36 2.28 6.72
N LEU A 272 -5.34 2.20 5.79
CA LEU A 272 -6.62 1.56 6.06
C LEU A 272 -6.47 0.05 6.32
N ALA A 273 -5.63 -0.62 5.54
CA ALA A 273 -5.31 -2.04 5.75
C ALA A 273 -4.64 -2.27 7.12
N CYS A 274 -3.75 -1.35 7.53
CA CYS A 274 -3.13 -1.35 8.86
C CYS A 274 -4.16 -1.16 9.97
N ALA A 275 -5.03 -0.16 9.86
CA ALA A 275 -6.07 0.13 10.85
C ALA A 275 -7.04 -1.06 11.02
N LEU A 276 -7.44 -1.72 9.92
CA LEU A 276 -8.28 -2.92 9.94
C LEU A 276 -7.64 -4.08 10.71
N ASN A 277 -6.32 -4.15 10.72
CA ASN A 277 -5.57 -5.30 11.26
C ASN A 277 -4.72 -4.96 12.48
N LYS A 278 -4.96 -3.82 13.14
CA LYS A 278 -4.23 -3.40 14.36
C LYS A 278 -2.71 -3.25 14.16
N ARG A 279 -2.29 -2.76 13.01
CA ARG A 279 -0.92 -2.32 12.73
C ARG A 279 -0.84 -0.81 12.93
N LYS A 280 0.33 -0.33 13.33
CA LYS A 280 0.64 1.09 13.42
C LYS A 280 1.04 1.62 12.05
N PHE A 281 0.63 2.82 11.71
CA PHE A 281 0.82 3.36 10.37
C PHE A 281 1.39 4.77 10.37
N ILE A 282 2.38 5.00 9.52
CA ILE A 282 2.92 6.32 9.20
C ILE A 282 2.81 6.49 7.68
N GLY A 283 2.09 7.51 7.24
CA GLY A 283 1.95 7.86 5.82
C GLY A 283 2.52 9.23 5.52
N ILE A 284 3.19 9.37 4.38
CA ILE A 284 3.77 10.62 3.91
C ILE A 284 3.20 10.96 2.54
N ASP A 285 2.85 12.22 2.32
CA ASP A 285 2.44 12.74 1.02
C ASP A 285 2.71 14.25 0.95
N THR A 286 3.02 14.77 -0.23
CA THR A 286 3.18 16.20 -0.46
C THR A 286 1.84 16.91 -0.65
N GLU A 287 0.83 16.19 -1.14
CA GLU A 287 -0.44 16.73 -1.59
C GLU A 287 -1.50 16.73 -0.47
N LYS A 288 -1.82 17.94 0.02
CA LYS A 288 -2.86 18.13 1.03
C LYS A 288 -4.19 17.45 0.66
N LYS A 289 -4.61 17.56 -0.60
CA LYS A 289 -5.88 16.98 -1.08
C LYS A 289 -5.98 15.47 -0.89
N TYR A 290 -4.85 14.74 -1.01
CA TYR A 290 -4.79 13.29 -0.82
C TYR A 290 -4.74 12.91 0.65
N LEU A 291 -4.07 13.69 1.49
CA LEU A 291 -4.12 13.51 2.94
C LEU A 291 -5.55 13.75 3.48
N ASP A 292 -6.24 14.77 3.01
CA ASP A 292 -7.64 15.02 3.38
C ASP A 292 -8.57 13.87 2.92
N LEU A 293 -8.32 13.31 1.74
CA LEU A 293 -9.02 12.11 1.27
C LEU A 293 -8.77 10.91 2.20
N SER A 294 -7.53 10.71 2.62
CA SER A 294 -7.13 9.66 3.55
C SER A 294 -7.85 9.76 4.89
N ILE A 295 -7.98 10.99 5.43
CA ILE A 295 -8.71 11.26 6.68
C ILE A 295 -10.19 10.91 6.54
N ARG A 296 -10.83 11.31 5.43
CA ARG A 296 -12.25 10.99 5.16
C ARG A 296 -12.45 9.48 5.07
N ARG A 297 -11.59 8.76 4.36
CA ARG A 297 -11.64 7.30 4.23
C ARG A 297 -11.47 6.60 5.58
N LEU A 298 -10.52 7.03 6.41
CA LEU A 298 -10.33 6.49 7.76
C LEU A 298 -11.54 6.73 8.66
N ASN A 299 -12.10 7.94 8.67
CA ASN A 299 -13.25 8.26 9.49
C ASN A 299 -14.49 7.42 9.12
N GLU A 300 -14.71 7.18 7.83
CA GLU A 300 -15.77 6.28 7.38
C GLU A 300 -15.53 4.82 7.78
N LEU A 301 -14.28 4.35 7.67
CA LEU A 301 -13.92 3.03 8.15
C LEU A 301 -14.28 2.86 9.63
N ILE A 302 -13.89 3.82 10.48
CA ILE A 302 -14.18 3.81 11.92
C ILE A 302 -15.69 3.86 12.17
N LYS A 303 -16.44 4.70 11.43
CA LYS A 303 -17.90 4.78 11.54
C LYS A 303 -18.55 3.43 11.23
N LYS A 304 -18.16 2.78 10.14
CA LYS A 304 -18.66 1.44 9.75
C LYS A 304 -18.33 0.37 10.78
N GLN A 305 -17.15 0.42 11.41
CA GLN A 305 -16.80 -0.49 12.48
C GLN A 305 -17.67 -0.30 13.73
N LYS A 306 -17.92 0.97 14.14
CA LYS A 306 -18.77 1.26 15.29
C LYS A 306 -20.23 0.86 15.08
N SER A 307 -20.79 1.06 13.88
CA SER A 307 -22.17 0.65 13.58
C SER A 307 -22.37 -0.87 13.63
N LYS A 308 -21.35 -1.65 13.27
CA LYS A 308 -21.40 -3.12 13.34
C LYS A 308 -21.27 -3.68 14.76
N LEU A 309 -20.68 -2.94 15.67
CA LEU A 309 -20.56 -3.34 17.08
C LEU A 309 -21.85 -3.04 17.87
N LYS A 310 -22.80 -2.29 17.30
CA LYS A 310 -24.10 -1.98 17.90
C LYS A 310 -25.22 -2.92 17.47
N LEU A 311 -24.96 -3.81 16.52
CA LEU A 311 -25.82 -4.89 16.05
C LEU A 311 -25.32 -6.24 16.61
#